data_8f6f1a3ee26438bf0663c73515ac482e
#
_entry.id   8f6f1a3ee26438bf0663c73515ac482e
#
_cell.length_a   1.000
_cell.length_b   1.000
_cell.length_c   1.000
_cell.angle_alpha   90.00
_cell.angle_beta   90.00
_cell.angle_gamma   90.00
#
_symmetry.space_group_name_H-M   'P 1'
#
loop_
_entity.id
_entity.type
_entity.pdbx_description
1 polymer ?
#
loop_
_entity_poly.entity_id
_entity_poly.type
_entity_poly.pdbx_seq_one_letter_code
_entity_poly.pdbx_strand_id
1 'polypeptide(L)'
;WLPITKEQKVLEIGSGCGPITGVLARKAKSVTCIDLSKMRSTINAYRNRECDNVKIMVGNFQDVESSLTEKYDYITLIGVFEYSQGYIGTAQPYVEMLRRIARHLALGGRIVIAIENRLGLKYWAGCTEDHVGKYFEGLENYPDTRSVRTFSRKELSDIIDQAGAFRTTFYYPYPDYKFPMTIYSDKRLPKKGELRD
;
A
#
# COMPACT_ATOMS: atom_id res chain seq x y z
N TRP A 1 9.40 -11.98 -1.37
CA TRP A 1 8.40 -13.04 -1.49
C TRP A 1 7.41 -12.82 -2.63
N LEU A 2 7.26 -11.58 -3.14
CA LEU A 2 6.52 -11.36 -4.37
C LEU A 2 7.29 -11.92 -5.57
N PRO A 3 6.69 -12.82 -6.37
CA PRO A 3 7.37 -13.45 -7.50
C PRO A 3 7.36 -12.53 -8.73
N ILE A 4 7.91 -11.32 -8.58
CA ILE A 4 8.05 -10.36 -9.67
C ILE A 4 9.23 -10.79 -10.55
N THR A 5 9.03 -10.78 -11.86
CA THR A 5 10.02 -11.19 -12.87
C THR A 5 10.31 -10.08 -13.87
N LYS A 6 11.37 -10.24 -14.66
CA LYS A 6 11.79 -9.30 -15.73
C LYS A 6 10.79 -9.14 -16.89
N GLU A 7 9.71 -9.91 -16.89
CA GLU A 7 8.65 -9.79 -17.88
C GLU A 7 7.53 -8.85 -17.43
N GLN A 8 7.48 -8.53 -16.12
CA GLN A 8 6.33 -7.89 -15.48
C GLN A 8 6.55 -6.39 -15.26
N LYS A 9 5.47 -5.62 -15.43
CA LYS A 9 5.39 -4.19 -15.20
C LYS A 9 4.79 -3.91 -13.83
N VAL A 10 5.38 -2.94 -13.13
CA VAL A 10 4.93 -2.54 -11.79
C VAL A 10 4.51 -1.08 -11.80
N LEU A 11 3.38 -0.78 -11.17
CA LEU A 11 2.96 0.58 -10.79
C LEU A 11 3.14 0.73 -9.27
N GLU A 12 3.99 1.64 -8.84
CA GLU A 12 4.22 1.97 -7.44
C GLU A 12 3.52 3.30 -7.11
N ILE A 13 2.42 3.24 -6.38
CA ILE A 13 1.67 4.44 -5.94
C ILE A 13 2.18 4.82 -4.56
N GLY A 14 2.61 6.09 -4.41
CA GLY A 14 3.23 6.62 -3.20
C GLY A 14 4.69 6.15 -3.04
N SER A 15 5.48 6.28 -4.09
CA SER A 15 6.88 5.79 -4.10
C SER A 15 7.80 6.53 -3.11
N GLY A 16 7.40 7.69 -2.61
CA GLY A 16 8.18 8.50 -1.67
C GLY A 16 9.58 8.80 -2.19
N CYS A 17 10.58 8.61 -1.33
CA CYS A 17 12.00 8.78 -1.69
C CYS A 17 12.61 7.55 -2.40
N GLY A 18 11.80 6.59 -2.85
CA GLY A 18 12.21 5.47 -3.69
C GLY A 18 12.96 4.31 -3.03
N PRO A 19 12.79 4.01 -1.73
CA PRO A 19 13.50 2.89 -1.11
C PRO A 19 13.08 1.54 -1.70
N ILE A 20 11.80 1.39 -2.06
CA ILE A 20 11.23 0.17 -2.66
C ILE A 20 11.41 0.18 -4.17
N THR A 21 11.33 1.35 -4.82
CA THR A 21 11.50 1.52 -6.27
C THR A 21 12.71 0.79 -6.82
N GLY A 22 13.88 0.97 -6.21
CA GLY A 22 15.11 0.34 -6.67
C GLY A 22 15.10 -1.20 -6.55
N VAL A 23 14.39 -1.74 -5.55
CA VAL A 23 14.20 -3.20 -5.42
C VAL A 23 13.28 -3.72 -6.51
N LEU A 24 12.19 -3.01 -6.78
CA LEU A 24 11.25 -3.34 -7.85
C LEU A 24 11.92 -3.26 -9.22
N ALA A 25 12.69 -2.20 -9.50
CA ALA A 25 13.40 -2.00 -10.75
C ALA A 25 14.39 -3.13 -11.07
N ARG A 26 15.10 -3.63 -10.05
CA ARG A 26 16.00 -4.78 -10.22
C ARG A 26 15.26 -6.09 -10.57
N LYS A 27 13.99 -6.21 -10.21
CA LYS A 27 13.19 -7.44 -10.44
C LYS A 27 12.25 -7.35 -11.64
N ALA A 28 11.66 -6.19 -11.87
CA ALA A 28 10.62 -5.97 -12.88
C ALA A 28 11.20 -5.64 -14.26
N LYS A 29 10.34 -5.72 -15.28
CA LYS A 29 10.59 -5.19 -16.62
C LYS A 29 10.67 -3.67 -16.58
N SER A 30 9.67 -3.04 -15.95
CA SER A 30 9.63 -1.59 -15.76
C SER A 30 8.84 -1.25 -14.49
N VAL A 31 9.16 -0.09 -13.91
CA VAL A 31 8.47 0.47 -12.76
C VAL A 31 8.01 1.88 -13.10
N THR A 32 6.70 2.11 -13.00
CA THR A 32 6.14 3.46 -13.03
C THR A 32 5.82 3.87 -11.60
N CYS A 33 6.40 4.99 -11.16
CA CYS A 33 6.21 5.55 -9.83
C CYS A 33 5.31 6.76 -9.87
N ILE A 34 4.42 6.89 -8.90
CA ILE A 34 3.60 8.10 -8.69
C ILE A 34 3.80 8.55 -7.24
N ASP A 35 4.12 9.82 -7.04
CA ASP A 35 4.14 10.45 -5.73
C ASP A 35 3.69 11.91 -5.81
N LEU A 36 2.95 12.36 -4.80
CA LEU A 36 2.45 13.72 -4.71
C LEU A 36 3.57 14.76 -4.55
N SER A 37 4.63 14.38 -3.86
CA SER A 37 5.71 15.29 -3.49
C SER A 37 6.81 15.35 -4.55
N LYS A 38 6.96 16.51 -5.19
CA LYS A 38 8.08 16.78 -6.11
C LYS A 38 9.43 16.54 -5.46
N MET A 39 9.60 16.98 -4.21
CA MET A 39 10.86 16.80 -3.47
C MET A 39 11.18 15.32 -3.28
N ARG A 40 10.23 14.51 -2.80
CA ARG A 40 10.42 13.06 -2.62
C ARG A 40 10.71 12.37 -3.95
N SER A 41 9.99 12.74 -5.00
CA SER A 41 10.19 12.22 -6.35
C SER A 41 11.58 12.57 -6.90
N THR A 42 12.10 13.76 -6.61
CA THR A 42 13.47 14.15 -6.98
C THR A 42 14.50 13.28 -6.23
N ILE A 43 14.29 13.02 -4.95
CA ILE A 43 15.15 12.12 -4.16
C ILE A 43 15.08 10.69 -4.73
N ASN A 44 13.88 10.22 -5.10
CA ASN A 44 13.69 8.92 -5.74
C ASN A 44 14.48 8.83 -7.06
N ALA A 45 14.34 9.82 -7.92
CA ALA A 45 15.07 9.88 -9.20
C ALA A 45 16.60 9.85 -8.98
N TYR A 46 17.09 10.60 -8.02
CA TYR A 46 18.53 10.61 -7.69
C TYR A 46 19.02 9.28 -7.12
N ARG A 47 18.23 8.69 -6.19
CA ARG A 47 18.54 7.40 -5.57
C ARG A 47 18.62 6.26 -6.59
N ASN A 48 17.71 6.26 -7.55
CA ASN A 48 17.54 5.18 -8.52
C ASN A 48 18.04 5.57 -9.93
N ARG A 49 18.94 6.56 -10.04
CA ARG A 49 19.46 7.08 -11.32
C ARG A 49 20.17 6.04 -12.21
N GLU A 50 20.64 4.95 -11.58
CA GLU A 50 21.28 3.83 -12.30
C GLU A 50 20.25 2.83 -12.88
N CYS A 51 18.95 3.05 -12.61
CA CYS A 51 17.88 2.19 -13.12
C CYS A 51 17.27 2.84 -14.36
N ASP A 52 17.51 2.27 -15.54
CA ASP A 52 17.01 2.74 -16.84
C ASP A 52 15.52 2.42 -17.10
N ASN A 53 14.94 1.55 -16.27
CA ASN A 53 13.58 1.05 -16.37
C ASN A 53 12.59 1.70 -15.38
N VAL A 54 12.94 2.85 -14.79
CA VAL A 54 12.10 3.60 -13.83
C VAL A 54 11.54 4.86 -14.47
N LYS A 55 10.22 5.03 -14.42
CA LYS A 55 9.50 6.26 -14.79
C LYS A 55 8.88 6.87 -13.56
N ILE A 56 9.10 8.15 -13.30
CA ILE A 56 8.54 8.85 -12.13
C ILE A 56 7.56 9.93 -12.61
N MET A 57 6.36 9.92 -12.05
CA MET A 57 5.31 10.89 -12.28
C MET A 57 5.00 11.61 -10.95
N VAL A 58 4.95 12.94 -11.00
CA VAL A 58 4.69 13.78 -9.82
C VAL A 58 3.24 14.29 -9.90
N GLY A 59 2.44 13.98 -8.89
CA GLY A 59 1.06 14.42 -8.79
C GLY A 59 0.21 13.49 -7.93
N ASN A 60 -1.01 13.93 -7.65
CA ASN A 60 -2.01 13.05 -7.04
C ASN A 60 -2.39 11.94 -8.05
N PHE A 61 -2.51 10.71 -7.59
CA PHE A 61 -2.92 9.59 -8.44
C PHE A 61 -4.20 9.90 -9.22
N GLN A 62 -5.20 10.51 -8.59
CA GLN A 62 -6.44 10.90 -9.24
C GLN A 62 -6.23 11.79 -10.48
N ASP A 63 -5.23 12.68 -10.44
CA ASP A 63 -4.99 13.66 -11.49
C ASP A 63 -4.12 13.07 -12.62
N VAL A 64 -3.21 12.15 -12.27
CA VAL A 64 -2.26 11.58 -13.24
C VAL A 64 -2.70 10.24 -13.83
N GLU A 65 -3.71 9.58 -13.26
CA GLU A 65 -4.14 8.24 -13.69
C GLU A 65 -4.54 8.18 -15.17
N SER A 66 -5.15 9.26 -15.69
CA SER A 66 -5.55 9.34 -17.10
C SER A 66 -4.36 9.32 -18.09
N SER A 67 -3.16 9.65 -17.60
CA SER A 67 -1.92 9.59 -18.36
C SER A 67 -1.27 8.20 -18.36
N LEU A 68 -1.82 7.25 -17.60
CA LEU A 68 -1.35 5.86 -17.57
C LEU A 68 -1.95 5.09 -18.75
N THR A 69 -1.15 4.85 -19.77
CA THR A 69 -1.57 4.13 -20.97
C THR A 69 -1.33 2.63 -20.93
N GLU A 70 -0.57 2.17 -19.94
CA GLU A 70 -0.19 0.77 -19.78
C GLU A 70 -1.05 0.04 -18.75
N LYS A 71 -1.02 -1.30 -18.83
CA LYS A 71 -1.52 -2.20 -17.79
C LYS A 71 -0.34 -2.76 -17.01
N TYR A 72 -0.56 -3.02 -15.72
CA TYR A 72 0.48 -3.45 -14.80
C TYR A 72 0.16 -4.81 -14.20
N ASP A 73 1.18 -5.66 -14.09
CA ASP A 73 1.08 -6.98 -13.47
C ASP A 73 1.03 -6.86 -11.94
N TYR A 74 1.67 -5.84 -11.40
CA TYR A 74 1.61 -5.50 -9.98
C TYR A 74 1.35 -4.02 -9.79
N ILE A 75 0.45 -3.71 -8.87
CA ILE A 75 0.22 -2.33 -8.39
C ILE A 75 0.44 -2.33 -6.88
N THR A 76 1.35 -1.51 -6.38
CA THR A 76 1.71 -1.48 -4.95
C THR A 76 1.26 -0.19 -4.29
N LEU A 77 0.68 -0.30 -3.09
CA LEU A 77 0.33 0.78 -2.17
C LEU A 77 0.90 0.43 -0.80
N ILE A 78 2.09 0.90 -0.52
CA ILE A 78 2.81 0.59 0.71
C ILE A 78 2.81 1.83 1.62
N GLY A 79 1.99 1.83 2.66
CA GLY A 79 1.81 3.00 3.53
C GLY A 79 1.17 4.19 2.79
N VAL A 80 0.12 3.94 2.01
CA VAL A 80 -0.52 4.94 1.15
C VAL A 80 -2.05 4.84 1.16
N PHE A 81 -2.58 3.63 1.22
CA PHE A 81 -4.01 3.39 1.09
C PHE A 81 -4.82 4.09 2.20
N GLU A 82 -4.26 4.21 3.39
CA GLU A 82 -4.82 4.91 4.56
C GLU A 82 -5.15 6.38 4.32
N TYR A 83 -4.48 7.01 3.35
CA TYR A 83 -4.69 8.43 3.01
C TYR A 83 -5.72 8.65 1.90
N SER A 84 -6.34 7.62 1.36
CA SER A 84 -7.22 7.72 0.17
C SER A 84 -8.36 8.74 0.35
N GLN A 85 -8.88 8.93 1.57
CA GLN A 85 -9.94 9.92 1.81
C GLN A 85 -9.49 11.38 1.63
N GLY A 86 -8.20 11.64 1.76
CA GLY A 86 -7.64 12.97 1.51
C GLY A 86 -7.42 13.27 0.01
N TYR A 87 -7.45 12.25 -0.82
CA TYR A 87 -7.10 12.36 -2.25
C TYR A 87 -8.23 12.01 -3.20
N ILE A 88 -9.26 11.31 -2.74
CA ILE A 88 -10.42 10.89 -3.52
C ILE A 88 -11.67 11.59 -2.99
N GLY A 89 -12.18 12.56 -3.72
CA GLY A 89 -13.32 13.40 -3.33
C GLY A 89 -14.68 12.72 -3.48
N THR A 90 -14.89 11.51 -2.93
CA THR A 90 -16.15 10.78 -3.00
C THR A 90 -16.63 10.32 -1.62
N ALA A 91 -17.89 9.89 -1.51
CA ALA A 91 -18.45 9.36 -0.27
C ALA A 91 -17.80 8.02 0.16
N GLN A 92 -17.19 7.30 -0.77
CA GLN A 92 -16.53 6.01 -0.53
C GLN A 92 -15.10 6.01 -1.10
N PRO A 93 -14.19 6.83 -0.56
CA PRO A 93 -12.90 7.10 -1.18
C PRO A 93 -12.02 5.84 -1.32
N TYR A 94 -12.03 4.94 -0.37
CA TYR A 94 -11.24 3.70 -0.39
C TYR A 94 -11.73 2.71 -1.45
N VAL A 95 -13.05 2.56 -1.56
CA VAL A 95 -13.68 1.72 -2.59
C VAL A 95 -13.38 2.29 -3.98
N GLU A 96 -13.54 3.60 -4.15
CA GLU A 96 -13.26 4.27 -5.43
C GLU A 96 -11.78 4.21 -5.80
N MET A 97 -10.88 4.37 -4.83
CA MET A 97 -9.44 4.20 -5.05
C MET A 97 -9.11 2.81 -5.63
N LEU A 98 -9.66 1.75 -5.05
CA LEU A 98 -9.46 0.38 -5.53
C LEU A 98 -10.07 0.18 -6.93
N ARG A 99 -11.24 0.73 -7.20
CA ARG A 99 -11.88 0.64 -8.53
C ARG A 99 -11.02 1.32 -9.60
N ARG A 100 -10.48 2.50 -9.31
CA ARG A 100 -9.58 3.23 -10.23
C ARG A 100 -8.30 2.44 -10.48
N ILE A 101 -7.65 1.95 -9.44
CA ILE A 101 -6.44 1.14 -9.54
C ILE A 101 -6.69 -0.12 -10.36
N ALA A 102 -7.82 -0.79 -10.14
CA ALA A 102 -8.18 -2.02 -10.86
C ALA A 102 -8.27 -1.82 -12.38
N ARG A 103 -8.61 -0.62 -12.85
CA ARG A 103 -8.64 -0.30 -14.28
C ARG A 103 -7.26 -0.38 -14.94
N HIS A 104 -6.19 -0.27 -14.16
CA HIS A 104 -4.81 -0.33 -14.64
C HIS A 104 -4.17 -1.71 -14.48
N LEU A 105 -4.87 -2.70 -13.92
CA LEU A 105 -4.38 -4.07 -13.83
C LEU A 105 -4.35 -4.76 -15.20
N ALA A 106 -3.28 -5.50 -15.44
CA ALA A 106 -3.22 -6.52 -16.49
C ALA A 106 -4.11 -7.73 -16.12
N LEU A 107 -4.43 -8.56 -17.10
CA LEU A 107 -5.14 -9.81 -16.85
C LEU A 107 -4.31 -10.71 -15.90
N GLY A 108 -4.89 -11.10 -14.79
CA GLY A 108 -4.20 -11.85 -13.73
C GLY A 108 -3.27 -11.02 -12.86
N GLY A 109 -3.27 -9.68 -13.03
CA GLY A 109 -2.48 -8.76 -12.23
C GLY A 109 -2.90 -8.73 -10.76
N ARG A 110 -2.06 -8.17 -9.90
CA ARG A 110 -2.22 -8.16 -8.44
C ARG A 110 -2.06 -6.77 -7.88
N ILE A 111 -2.94 -6.42 -6.94
CA ILE A 111 -2.78 -5.24 -6.08
C ILE A 111 -2.13 -5.71 -4.77
N VAL A 112 -1.11 -5.01 -4.31
CA VAL A 112 -0.41 -5.26 -3.05
C VAL A 112 -0.58 -4.05 -2.15
N ILE A 113 -1.28 -4.23 -1.05
CA ILE A 113 -1.51 -3.18 -0.05
C ILE A 113 -0.76 -3.57 1.22
N ALA A 114 0.08 -2.67 1.74
CA ALA A 114 0.62 -2.77 3.09
C ALA A 114 0.12 -1.58 3.90
N ILE A 115 -0.53 -1.88 5.01
CA ILE A 115 -1.20 -0.91 5.88
C ILE A 115 -1.22 -1.44 7.31
N GLU A 116 -1.17 -0.54 8.28
CA GLU A 116 -1.32 -0.89 9.69
C GLU A 116 -2.74 -1.43 9.99
N ASN A 117 -2.80 -2.39 10.91
CA ASN A 117 -4.08 -2.81 11.47
C ASN A 117 -4.43 -1.89 12.63
N ARG A 118 -5.56 -1.16 12.56
CA ARG A 118 -5.99 -0.26 13.65
C ARG A 118 -6.20 -0.96 14.99
N LEU A 119 -6.39 -2.29 14.98
CA LEU A 119 -6.48 -3.15 16.17
C LEU A 119 -5.15 -3.86 16.49
N GLY A 120 -4.03 -3.33 15.97
CA GLY A 120 -2.69 -3.90 16.19
C GLY A 120 -2.32 -3.96 17.68
N LEU A 121 -1.61 -5.03 18.09
CA LEU A 121 -1.23 -5.26 19.49
C LEU A 121 -0.49 -4.10 20.12
N LYS A 122 0.32 -3.37 19.35
CA LYS A 122 1.07 -2.20 19.83
C LYS A 122 0.15 -1.10 20.40
N TYR A 123 -1.01 -0.89 19.80
CA TYR A 123 -1.97 0.12 20.27
C TYR A 123 -2.65 -0.29 21.58
N TRP A 124 -2.95 -1.58 21.74
CA TRP A 124 -3.43 -2.14 22.99
C TRP A 124 -2.37 -2.10 24.10
N ALA A 125 -1.10 -2.18 23.72
CA ALA A 125 0.05 -2.06 24.63
C ALA A 125 0.38 -0.59 24.97
N GLY A 126 -0.39 0.39 24.49
CA GLY A 126 -0.21 1.81 24.84
C GLY A 126 0.69 2.61 23.90
N CYS A 127 0.92 2.14 22.67
CA CYS A 127 1.53 2.98 21.63
C CYS A 127 0.50 3.96 21.07
N THR A 128 0.96 5.14 20.67
CA THR A 128 0.15 6.10 19.94
C THR A 128 -0.14 5.59 18.53
N GLU A 129 -1.22 6.08 17.93
CA GLU A 129 -1.52 5.81 16.52
C GLU A 129 -0.43 6.42 15.62
N ASP A 130 0.04 5.66 14.62
CA ASP A 130 1.25 5.97 13.86
C ASP A 130 1.17 7.26 13.02
N HIS A 131 -0.03 7.65 12.57
CA HIS A 131 -0.23 8.77 11.65
C HIS A 131 -0.58 10.07 12.33
N VAL A 132 -1.27 10.00 13.49
CA VAL A 132 -1.77 11.20 14.19
C VAL A 132 -1.14 11.38 15.57
N GLY A 133 -0.40 10.39 16.09
CA GLY A 133 0.29 10.47 17.37
C GLY A 133 -0.61 10.51 18.61
N LYS A 134 -1.90 10.19 18.47
CA LYS A 134 -2.86 10.14 19.59
C LYS A 134 -3.03 8.73 20.11
N TYR A 135 -3.19 8.61 21.43
CA TYR A 135 -3.55 7.32 22.04
C TYR A 135 -4.97 6.92 21.66
N PHE A 136 -5.18 5.64 21.42
CA PHE A 136 -6.48 4.99 21.18
C PHE A 136 -7.24 5.46 19.93
N GLU A 137 -6.78 6.46 19.20
CA GLU A 137 -7.49 7.05 18.06
C GLU A 137 -7.93 5.99 17.02
N GLY A 138 -7.03 5.08 16.64
CA GLY A 138 -7.38 3.96 15.76
C GLY A 138 -8.30 2.93 16.41
N LEU A 139 -8.07 2.61 17.70
CA LEU A 139 -8.92 1.66 18.44
C LEU A 139 -10.35 2.15 18.56
N GLU A 140 -10.55 3.47 18.79
CA GLU A 140 -11.85 4.14 18.89
C GLU A 140 -12.43 4.51 17.52
N ASN A 141 -11.82 4.04 16.43
CA ASN A 141 -12.31 4.25 15.08
C ASN A 141 -12.25 5.70 14.58
N TYR A 142 -11.18 6.42 14.95
CA TYR A 142 -10.88 7.78 14.49
C TYR A 142 -11.99 8.80 14.77
N PRO A 143 -12.37 9.04 16.04
CA PRO A 143 -13.44 9.98 16.40
C PRO A 143 -13.11 11.40 15.96
N ASP A 144 -11.84 11.82 16.07
CA ASP A 144 -11.39 13.18 15.79
C ASP A 144 -10.65 13.35 14.46
N THR A 145 -10.29 12.26 13.77
CA THR A 145 -9.42 12.30 12.59
C THR A 145 -10.19 12.03 11.30
N ARG A 146 -10.01 12.92 10.31
CA ARG A 146 -10.65 12.86 8.99
C ARG A 146 -9.67 12.72 7.81
N SER A 147 -8.36 12.81 8.06
CA SER A 147 -7.34 12.85 6.99
C SER A 147 -6.72 11.50 6.68
N VAL A 148 -6.72 10.58 7.64
CA VAL A 148 -6.10 9.26 7.54
C VAL A 148 -6.95 8.24 8.28
N ARG A 149 -6.95 6.98 7.81
CA ARG A 149 -7.64 5.88 8.47
C ARG A 149 -7.00 4.56 8.13
N THR A 150 -6.67 3.79 9.16
CA THR A 150 -6.33 2.37 9.02
C THR A 150 -7.52 1.49 9.37
N PHE A 151 -7.45 0.21 9.09
CA PHE A 151 -8.59 -0.70 9.14
C PHE A 151 -8.28 -1.96 9.94
N SER A 152 -9.31 -2.56 10.51
CA SER A 152 -9.25 -3.96 10.87
C SER A 152 -9.27 -4.84 9.62
N ARG A 153 -8.88 -6.11 9.76
CA ARG A 153 -8.95 -7.08 8.65
C ARG A 153 -10.34 -7.16 8.03
N LYS A 154 -11.38 -7.16 8.88
CA LYS A 154 -12.77 -7.23 8.40
C LYS A 154 -13.16 -5.99 7.60
N GLU A 155 -12.90 -4.80 8.11
CA GLU A 155 -13.22 -3.55 7.43
C GLU A 155 -12.51 -3.46 6.07
N LEU A 156 -11.23 -3.85 6.01
CA LEU A 156 -10.49 -3.86 4.76
C LEU A 156 -11.05 -4.89 3.77
N SER A 157 -11.45 -6.07 4.25
CA SER A 157 -12.14 -7.07 3.41
C SER A 157 -13.44 -6.52 2.85
N ASP A 158 -14.28 -5.90 3.68
CA ASP A 158 -15.56 -5.32 3.27
C ASP A 158 -15.36 -4.20 2.20
N ILE A 159 -14.30 -3.39 2.32
CA ILE A 159 -13.94 -2.38 1.32
C ILE A 159 -13.53 -3.02 -0.01
N ILE A 160 -12.71 -4.07 0.05
CA ILE A 160 -12.25 -4.80 -1.15
C ILE A 160 -13.44 -5.46 -1.86
N ASP A 161 -14.33 -6.10 -1.12
CA ASP A 161 -15.53 -6.77 -1.67
C ASP A 161 -16.48 -5.77 -2.33
N GLN A 162 -16.64 -4.56 -1.76
CA GLN A 162 -17.42 -3.49 -2.37
C GLN A 162 -16.76 -2.89 -3.62
N ALA A 163 -15.43 -2.94 -3.70
CA ALA A 163 -14.70 -2.41 -4.86
C ALA A 163 -14.81 -3.31 -6.09
N GLY A 164 -14.95 -4.62 -5.91
CA GLY A 164 -15.09 -5.59 -7.00
C GLY A 164 -14.83 -7.04 -6.56
N ALA A 165 -14.92 -7.97 -7.49
CA ALA A 165 -14.71 -9.39 -7.26
C ALA A 165 -13.19 -9.73 -7.23
N PHE A 166 -12.50 -9.39 -6.16
CA PHE A 166 -11.09 -9.72 -5.97
C PHE A 166 -10.92 -11.02 -5.17
N ARG A 167 -9.97 -11.84 -5.60
CA ARG A 167 -9.47 -12.93 -4.77
C ARG A 167 -8.41 -12.36 -3.82
N THR A 168 -8.74 -12.27 -2.55
CA THR A 168 -7.88 -11.64 -1.53
C THR A 168 -7.13 -12.69 -0.70
N THR A 169 -5.91 -12.38 -0.33
CA THR A 169 -5.10 -13.14 0.64
C THR A 169 -4.47 -12.16 1.61
N PHE A 170 -4.65 -12.38 2.91
CA PHE A 170 -4.04 -11.57 3.95
C PHE A 170 -2.73 -12.20 4.43
N TYR A 171 -1.77 -11.32 4.67
CA TYR A 171 -0.49 -11.61 5.31
C TYR A 171 -0.37 -10.72 6.54
N TYR A 172 0.24 -11.24 7.58
CA TYR A 172 0.41 -10.59 8.87
C TYR A 172 1.89 -10.50 9.21
N PRO A 173 2.58 -9.43 8.75
CA PRO A 173 3.96 -9.16 9.12
C PRO A 173 4.05 -8.83 10.63
N TYR A 174 4.93 -9.49 11.34
CA TYR A 174 5.12 -9.28 12.76
C TYR A 174 6.59 -8.94 13.06
N PRO A 175 6.90 -7.96 13.92
CA PRO A 175 5.96 -7.09 14.65
C PRO A 175 5.31 -6.00 13.80
N ASP A 176 5.90 -5.61 12.67
CA ASP A 176 5.42 -4.54 11.78
C ASP A 176 5.81 -4.87 10.33
N TYR A 177 5.03 -4.38 9.35
CA TYR A 177 5.33 -4.63 7.93
C TYR A 177 6.58 -3.88 7.45
N LYS A 178 7.00 -2.83 8.14
CA LYS A 178 8.20 -2.05 7.80
C LYS A 178 9.47 -2.86 8.08
N PHE A 179 9.48 -3.65 9.18
CA PHE A 179 10.61 -4.48 9.58
C PHE A 179 10.12 -5.86 10.10
N PRO A 180 9.56 -6.71 9.24
CA PRO A 180 9.00 -7.96 9.67
C PRO A 180 10.10 -8.97 10.02
N MET A 181 9.99 -9.60 11.17
CA MET A 181 10.80 -10.76 11.55
C MET A 181 10.13 -12.06 11.11
N THR A 182 8.79 -12.07 11.11
CA THR A 182 7.99 -13.22 10.69
C THR A 182 6.77 -12.71 9.92
N ILE A 183 6.35 -13.46 8.90
CA ILE A 183 5.13 -13.15 8.15
C ILE A 183 4.21 -14.36 8.24
N TYR A 184 3.07 -14.18 8.92
CA TYR A 184 1.98 -15.16 8.95
C TYR A 184 1.01 -14.92 7.79
N SER A 185 0.12 -15.86 7.55
CA SER A 185 -0.93 -15.73 6.53
C SER A 185 -2.23 -16.38 6.99
N ASP A 186 -3.33 -16.12 6.30
CA ASP A 186 -4.61 -16.79 6.56
C ASP A 186 -4.48 -18.33 6.51
N LYS A 187 -3.51 -18.87 5.78
CA LYS A 187 -3.26 -20.30 5.70
C LYS A 187 -2.46 -20.85 6.88
N ARG A 188 -1.72 -20.01 7.57
CA ARG A 188 -0.86 -20.39 8.70
C ARG A 188 -0.78 -19.25 9.70
N LEU A 189 -1.70 -19.25 10.64
CA LEU A 189 -1.68 -18.38 11.81
C LEU A 189 -0.84 -19.03 12.93
N PRO A 190 -0.24 -18.23 13.83
CA PRO A 190 0.52 -18.76 14.96
C PRO A 190 -0.41 -19.46 15.94
N LYS A 191 0.04 -20.57 16.50
CA LYS A 191 -0.60 -21.23 17.63
C LYS A 191 -0.10 -20.63 18.95
N LYS A 192 -0.78 -20.98 20.05
CA LYS A 192 -0.35 -20.55 21.38
C LYS A 192 1.12 -20.96 21.63
N GLY A 193 1.96 -19.99 21.94
CA GLY A 193 3.40 -20.17 22.17
C GLY A 193 4.28 -20.17 20.90
N GLU A 194 3.72 -20.00 19.71
CA GLU A 194 4.49 -19.88 18.46
C GLU A 194 4.79 -18.43 18.06
N LEU A 195 4.10 -17.46 18.65
CA LEU A 195 4.43 -16.04 18.43
C LEU A 195 5.73 -15.77 19.20
N ARG A 196 6.79 -15.45 18.48
CA ARG A 196 8.10 -15.10 19.04
C ARG A 196 8.28 -13.59 18.90
N ASP A 197 8.70 -12.98 19.99
CA ASP A 197 9.07 -11.57 20.07
C ASP A 197 10.41 -11.30 19.39
#